data_5aaafab7f3a02998f5cb6c32287ea2fb
#
_entry.id   5aaafab7f3a02998f5cb6c32287ea2fb
#
_cell.length_a   1.000
_cell.length_b   1.000
_cell.length_c   1.000
_cell.angle_alpha   90.00
_cell.angle_beta   90.00
_cell.angle_gamma   90.00
#
_symmetry.space_group_name_H-M   'P 1'
#
loop_
_entity.id
_entity.type
_entity.pdbx_description
1 polymer ?
#
loop_
_entity_poly.entity_id
_entity_poly.type
_entity_poly.pdbx_seq_one_letter_code
_entity_poly.pdbx_strand_id
1 'polypeptide(L)'
;KPGDGIIHSWLNRMLLPDSVGTGGDSHTRFPIGISFPAGSGLVAFGASIGVLPLDMPESVLVRFKGNMQPGITLRDLVNAIPYVAIQKGLLTVDKSNKKNVFSGRVLEIEGLGDLKVEQAFELADATAERSANGCTVQLNKEPIAEYLTSNITLLGSMIDAGYDDKKTIAKRIQDMKKWLDNPELLKADKDCEYAEVIEINLDEIKEPILACPNDPDDVRLLSSVAKTSIDEVFIGSCMTNIGHFRAAAQLLKDKTELNTVLWVVPPTRMDEKQLRAEGVYETFERLTDRTEVPGCSLCMGNQARVEEGASVVSTSTRNFPNRLGDNSNVFLASAEVAAISAKLG
;
A
#
# COMPACT_ATOMS: atom_id res chain seq x y z
N LYS A 1 -16.87 -11.74 -1.14
CA LYS A 1 -17.61 -12.23 -2.32
C LYS A 1 -17.07 -11.54 -3.57
N PRO A 2 -17.26 -12.08 -4.78
CA PRO A 2 -16.92 -11.37 -6.02
C PRO A 2 -17.56 -9.98 -6.05
N GLY A 3 -16.78 -8.97 -6.39
CA GLY A 3 -17.22 -7.57 -6.42
C GLY A 3 -17.14 -6.82 -5.07
N ASP A 4 -16.68 -7.46 -4.00
CA ASP A 4 -16.50 -6.78 -2.72
C ASP A 4 -15.21 -5.95 -2.65
N GLY A 5 -14.33 -6.09 -3.64
CA GLY A 5 -13.10 -5.30 -3.78
C GLY A 5 -11.81 -6.10 -3.70
N ILE A 6 -10.72 -5.44 -3.37
CA ILE A 6 -9.37 -6.00 -3.32
C ILE A 6 -9.23 -6.97 -2.14
N ILE A 7 -8.80 -8.19 -2.44
CA ILE A 7 -8.69 -9.26 -1.43
C ILE A 7 -7.72 -8.91 -0.29
N HIS A 8 -6.63 -8.20 -0.56
CA HIS A 8 -5.64 -7.80 0.46
C HIS A 8 -6.26 -6.94 1.57
N SER A 9 -7.15 -6.01 1.21
CA SER A 9 -7.86 -5.17 2.17
C SER A 9 -8.77 -5.99 3.08
N TRP A 10 -9.35 -7.09 2.59
CA TRP A 10 -10.16 -8.00 3.38
C TRP A 10 -9.31 -8.97 4.22
N LEU A 11 -8.24 -9.54 3.65
CA LEU A 11 -7.38 -10.49 4.36
C LEU A 11 -6.70 -9.82 5.56
N ASN A 12 -6.22 -8.60 5.41
CA ASN A 12 -5.61 -7.86 6.51
C ASN A 12 -6.55 -7.68 7.69
N ARG A 13 -7.88 -7.61 7.46
CA ARG A 13 -8.90 -7.56 8.53
C ARG A 13 -9.04 -8.87 9.32
N MET A 14 -8.52 -9.96 8.80
CA MET A 14 -8.60 -11.30 9.40
C MET A 14 -7.32 -11.70 10.16
N LEU A 15 -6.25 -10.89 10.09
CA LEU A 15 -4.95 -11.25 10.64
C LEU A 15 -4.87 -11.00 12.15
N LEU A 16 -4.01 -11.79 12.77
CA LEU A 16 -3.54 -11.59 14.14
C LEU A 16 -2.10 -11.08 14.08
N PRO A 17 -1.66 -10.30 15.07
CA PRO A 17 -0.26 -9.90 15.20
C PRO A 17 0.67 -11.12 15.20
N ASP A 18 1.88 -10.94 14.71
CA ASP A 18 2.94 -11.95 14.65
C ASP A 18 2.57 -13.22 13.86
N SER A 19 1.55 -13.13 13.01
CA SER A 19 1.17 -14.24 12.13
C SER A 19 2.13 -14.35 10.95
N VAL A 20 2.45 -15.61 10.58
CA VAL A 20 3.16 -15.92 9.34
C VAL A 20 2.17 -16.44 8.32
N GLY A 21 2.25 -15.96 7.09
CA GLY A 21 1.34 -16.36 6.04
C GLY A 21 1.94 -16.41 4.66
N THR A 22 1.15 -16.89 3.70
CA THR A 22 1.49 -16.92 2.29
C THR A 22 0.27 -16.63 1.42
N GLY A 23 0.50 -16.25 0.18
CA GLY A 23 -0.54 -16.03 -0.81
C GLY A 23 0.02 -16.00 -2.22
N GLY A 24 -0.83 -16.21 -3.22
CA GLY A 24 -0.46 -16.30 -4.63
C GLY A 24 -0.24 -14.95 -5.33
N ASP A 25 -0.39 -13.84 -4.64
CA ASP A 25 -0.18 -12.50 -5.16
C ASP A 25 1.03 -11.83 -4.48
N SER A 26 1.84 -11.11 -5.25
CA SER A 26 3.04 -10.41 -4.75
C SER A 26 2.74 -9.36 -3.69
N HIS A 27 1.52 -8.80 -3.68
CA HIS A 27 1.05 -7.84 -2.69
C HIS A 27 0.39 -8.51 -1.46
N THR A 28 0.54 -9.81 -1.27
CA THR A 28 0.22 -10.47 -0.01
C THR A 28 1.26 -10.07 1.02
N ARG A 29 1.04 -8.92 1.67
CA ARG A 29 1.95 -8.29 2.64
C ARG A 29 1.21 -7.99 3.93
N PHE A 30 1.67 -8.53 5.04
CA PHE A 30 1.00 -8.39 6.33
C PHE A 30 1.74 -7.37 7.20
N PRO A 31 1.16 -6.20 7.47
CA PRO A 31 1.85 -5.15 8.23
C PRO A 31 2.03 -5.48 9.71
N ILE A 32 1.18 -6.33 10.29
CA ILE A 32 1.23 -6.74 11.72
C ILE A 32 1.79 -8.15 11.92
N GLY A 33 2.32 -8.76 10.88
CA GLY A 33 2.97 -10.06 10.86
C GLY A 33 3.96 -10.10 9.71
N ILE A 34 4.15 -11.27 9.12
CA ILE A 34 4.99 -11.44 7.93
C ILE A 34 4.32 -12.37 6.93
N SER A 35 4.48 -12.10 5.64
CA SER A 35 4.02 -12.99 4.59
C SER A 35 5.07 -13.18 3.51
N PHE A 36 5.11 -14.39 3.00
CA PHE A 36 5.99 -14.80 1.92
C PHE A 36 5.14 -15.15 0.69
N PRO A 37 4.98 -14.25 -0.28
CA PRO A 37 4.27 -14.55 -1.52
C PRO A 37 4.90 -15.74 -2.24
N ALA A 38 4.07 -16.62 -2.77
CA ALA A 38 4.49 -17.81 -3.46
C ALA A 38 3.63 -18.07 -4.69
N GLY A 39 4.13 -18.87 -5.62
CA GLY A 39 3.34 -19.26 -6.79
C GLY A 39 2.07 -20.03 -6.37
N SER A 40 0.98 -19.85 -7.13
CA SER A 40 -0.35 -20.42 -6.80
C SER A 40 -0.30 -21.94 -6.54
N GLY A 41 0.52 -22.68 -7.29
CA GLY A 41 0.70 -24.12 -7.09
C GLY A 41 1.31 -24.46 -5.74
N LEU A 42 2.31 -23.68 -5.28
CA LEU A 42 2.95 -23.88 -3.98
C LEU A 42 2.01 -23.50 -2.83
N VAL A 43 1.21 -22.44 -3.01
CA VAL A 43 0.17 -22.05 -2.04
C VAL A 43 -0.88 -23.15 -1.92
N ALA A 44 -1.36 -23.70 -3.04
CA ALA A 44 -2.32 -24.79 -3.04
C ALA A 44 -1.74 -26.07 -2.40
N PHE A 45 -0.48 -26.39 -2.67
CA PHE A 45 0.22 -27.49 -2.03
C PHE A 45 0.30 -27.29 -0.50
N GLY A 46 0.76 -26.11 -0.05
CA GLY A 46 0.80 -25.78 1.38
C GLY A 46 -0.57 -25.86 2.06
N ALA A 47 -1.63 -25.38 1.39
CA ALA A 47 -3.00 -25.48 1.90
C ALA A 47 -3.48 -26.93 2.01
N SER A 48 -3.02 -27.81 1.12
CA SER A 48 -3.44 -29.21 1.10
C SER A 48 -2.76 -30.06 2.18
N ILE A 49 -1.48 -29.80 2.47
CA ILE A 49 -0.69 -30.62 3.40
C ILE A 49 -0.37 -29.92 4.72
N GLY A 50 -0.72 -28.64 4.87
CA GLY A 50 -0.53 -27.86 6.09
C GLY A 50 0.90 -27.34 6.32
N VAL A 51 1.82 -27.48 5.36
CA VAL A 51 3.21 -27.01 5.44
C VAL A 51 3.66 -26.38 4.13
N LEU A 52 4.55 -25.38 4.24
CA LEU A 52 5.16 -24.71 3.10
C LEU A 52 6.68 -24.68 3.33
N PRO A 53 7.51 -25.26 2.44
CA PRO A 53 8.96 -25.15 2.55
C PRO A 53 9.38 -23.69 2.27
N LEU A 54 10.27 -23.16 3.09
CA LEU A 54 10.80 -21.80 2.97
C LEU A 54 12.27 -21.81 3.39
N ASP A 55 13.14 -21.36 2.48
CA ASP A 55 14.50 -20.98 2.85
C ASP A 55 14.46 -19.64 3.56
N MET A 56 14.97 -19.54 4.78
CA MET A 56 14.90 -18.32 5.58
C MET A 56 15.75 -17.22 4.94
N PRO A 57 15.14 -16.11 4.47
CA PRO A 57 15.89 -15.03 3.85
C PRO A 57 16.65 -14.21 4.88
N GLU A 58 17.73 -13.57 4.45
CA GLU A 58 18.34 -12.48 5.22
C GLU A 58 17.37 -11.29 5.34
N SER A 59 17.59 -10.44 6.34
CA SER A 59 16.82 -9.21 6.52
C SER A 59 17.63 -7.96 6.18
N VAL A 60 16.95 -6.95 5.66
CA VAL A 60 17.41 -5.55 5.55
C VAL A 60 16.59 -4.71 6.51
N LEU A 61 17.27 -4.02 7.41
CA LEU A 61 16.60 -3.07 8.32
C LEU A 61 16.48 -1.69 7.67
N VAL A 62 15.26 -1.17 7.61
CA VAL A 62 14.97 0.21 7.26
C VAL A 62 14.52 0.96 8.52
N ARG A 63 15.34 1.88 8.97
CA ARG A 63 15.13 2.64 10.22
C ARG A 63 14.80 4.08 9.93
N PHE A 64 13.58 4.50 10.23
CA PHE A 64 13.19 5.90 10.19
C PHE A 64 13.55 6.62 11.49
N LYS A 65 14.07 7.84 11.37
CA LYS A 65 14.44 8.73 12.49
C LYS A 65 13.93 10.14 12.24
N GLY A 66 13.80 10.92 13.29
CA GLY A 66 13.32 12.31 13.21
C GLY A 66 11.79 12.39 13.06
N ASN A 67 11.31 13.53 12.57
CA ASN A 67 9.89 13.83 12.49
C ASN A 67 9.46 14.09 11.05
N MET A 68 8.28 13.61 10.71
CA MET A 68 7.67 13.86 9.39
C MET A 68 7.44 15.36 9.21
N GLN A 69 7.87 15.90 8.08
CA GLN A 69 7.79 17.33 7.80
C GLN A 69 6.41 17.70 7.23
N PRO A 70 5.96 18.97 7.40
CA PRO A 70 4.71 19.44 6.80
C PRO A 70 4.69 19.23 5.28
N GLY A 71 3.58 18.71 4.78
CA GLY A 71 3.39 18.41 3.35
C GLY A 71 3.99 17.08 2.89
N ILE A 72 4.67 16.35 3.77
CA ILE A 72 5.14 14.99 3.52
C ILE A 72 4.08 13.98 3.96
N THR A 73 3.85 13.00 3.13
CA THR A 73 2.86 11.95 3.34
C THR A 73 3.51 10.58 3.49
N LEU A 74 2.73 9.58 3.83
CA LEU A 74 3.25 8.22 3.93
C LEU A 74 3.79 7.69 2.59
N ARG A 75 3.18 8.06 1.46
CA ARG A 75 3.68 7.69 0.13
C ARG A 75 5.10 8.21 -0.11
N ASP A 76 5.43 9.38 0.42
CA ASP A 76 6.79 9.92 0.32
C ASP A 76 7.78 9.09 1.14
N LEU A 77 7.36 8.53 2.28
CA LEU A 77 8.17 7.60 3.06
C LEU A 77 8.39 6.27 2.33
N VAL A 78 7.35 5.77 1.66
CA VAL A 78 7.47 4.60 0.76
C VAL A 78 8.54 4.82 -0.30
N ASN A 79 8.53 5.99 -0.93
CA ASN A 79 9.47 6.36 -1.99
C ASN A 79 10.83 6.79 -1.44
N ALA A 80 10.93 7.21 -0.18
CA ALA A 80 12.21 7.51 0.47
C ALA A 80 13.11 6.26 0.63
N ILE A 81 12.50 5.08 0.77
CA ILE A 81 13.27 3.82 0.89
C ILE A 81 14.18 3.61 -0.34
N PRO A 82 13.64 3.51 -1.59
CA PRO A 82 14.50 3.41 -2.77
C PRO A 82 15.34 4.66 -3.00
N TYR A 83 14.84 5.86 -2.69
CA TYR A 83 15.60 7.10 -2.86
C TYR A 83 16.92 7.09 -2.08
N VAL A 84 16.86 6.76 -0.79
CA VAL A 84 18.06 6.67 0.06
C VAL A 84 18.93 5.48 -0.33
N ALA A 85 18.34 4.35 -0.71
CA ALA A 85 19.10 3.19 -1.18
C ALA A 85 19.89 3.50 -2.47
N ILE A 86 19.32 4.29 -3.39
CA ILE A 86 20.03 4.76 -4.60
C ILE A 86 21.19 5.68 -4.22
N GLN A 87 20.97 6.66 -3.34
CA GLN A 87 22.03 7.56 -2.88
C GLN A 87 23.21 6.83 -2.23
N LYS A 88 22.92 5.73 -1.53
CA LYS A 88 23.93 4.86 -0.91
C LYS A 88 24.58 3.85 -1.89
N GLY A 89 24.14 3.81 -3.16
CA GLY A 89 24.64 2.84 -4.15
C GLY A 89 24.22 1.38 -3.87
N LEU A 90 23.15 1.19 -3.10
CA LEU A 90 22.57 -0.10 -2.74
C LEU A 90 21.47 -0.55 -3.71
N LEU A 91 20.91 0.38 -4.46
CA LEU A 91 19.91 0.17 -5.50
C LEU A 91 20.30 0.95 -6.75
N THR A 92 20.12 0.37 -7.94
CA THR A 92 20.31 1.05 -9.21
C THR A 92 19.07 0.93 -10.07
N VAL A 93 18.74 2.01 -10.79
CA VAL A 93 17.65 2.04 -11.78
C VAL A 93 18.09 1.40 -13.09
N ASP A 94 19.40 1.47 -13.41
CA ASP A 94 19.97 0.88 -14.62
C ASP A 94 19.78 -0.65 -14.63
N LYS A 95 19.27 -1.16 -15.76
CA LYS A 95 18.98 -2.58 -15.95
C LYS A 95 20.24 -3.42 -16.25
N SER A 96 21.33 -2.81 -16.69
CA SER A 96 22.58 -3.47 -17.14
C SER A 96 23.46 -3.80 -15.98
N ASN A 97 23.35 -4.03 -14.89
CA ASN A 97 24.07 -4.41 -13.66
C ASN A 97 23.23 -4.01 -12.42
N LYS A 98 21.95 -4.35 -12.44
CA LYS A 98 21.05 -3.95 -11.39
C LYS A 98 21.51 -4.46 -10.04
N LYS A 99 21.92 -3.53 -9.18
CA LYS A 99 22.02 -3.78 -7.74
C LYS A 99 20.63 -3.61 -7.14
N ASN A 100 20.26 -4.50 -6.24
CA ASN A 100 19.05 -4.39 -5.47
C ASN A 100 19.24 -5.08 -4.13
N VAL A 101 19.56 -4.31 -3.10
CA VAL A 101 19.79 -4.80 -1.74
C VAL A 101 18.55 -5.49 -1.15
N PHE A 102 17.36 -5.18 -1.63
CA PHE A 102 16.10 -5.73 -1.13
C PHE A 102 15.74 -7.09 -1.75
N SER A 103 16.29 -7.39 -2.93
CA SER A 103 15.91 -8.58 -3.69
C SER A 103 16.16 -9.86 -2.91
N GLY A 104 15.10 -10.66 -2.77
CA GLY A 104 15.16 -11.95 -2.06
C GLY A 104 15.27 -11.84 -0.53
N ARG A 105 15.21 -10.64 0.04
CA ARG A 105 15.34 -10.40 1.49
C ARG A 105 14.01 -9.95 2.12
N VAL A 106 13.92 -10.07 3.43
CA VAL A 106 12.85 -9.47 4.22
C VAL A 106 13.21 -8.03 4.51
N LEU A 107 12.26 -7.10 4.34
CA LEU A 107 12.39 -5.74 4.85
C LEU A 107 11.77 -5.68 6.25
N GLU A 108 12.59 -5.29 7.22
CA GLU A 108 12.13 -4.93 8.56
C GLU A 108 12.12 -3.43 8.68
N ILE A 109 10.95 -2.84 8.93
CA ILE A 109 10.76 -1.38 9.01
C ILE A 109 10.49 -0.98 10.45
N GLU A 110 11.27 -0.03 10.98
CA GLU A 110 11.11 0.51 12.33
C GLU A 110 11.19 2.03 12.39
N GLY A 111 10.85 2.60 13.54
CA GLY A 111 10.86 4.06 13.78
C GLY A 111 9.55 4.77 13.47
N LEU A 112 8.50 4.02 13.09
CA LEU A 112 7.17 4.53 12.74
C LEU A 112 6.07 3.86 13.58
N GLY A 113 6.33 3.63 14.86
CA GLY A 113 5.48 2.79 15.72
C GLY A 113 4.03 3.25 15.88
N ASP A 114 3.75 4.54 15.69
CA ASP A 114 2.42 5.12 15.87
C ASP A 114 1.57 5.17 14.59
N LEU A 115 2.07 4.63 13.47
CA LEU A 115 1.28 4.52 12.24
C LEU A 115 0.04 3.67 12.46
N LYS A 116 -1.06 4.05 11.84
CA LYS A 116 -2.23 3.16 11.72
C LYS A 116 -1.85 1.91 10.92
N VAL A 117 -2.48 0.78 11.21
CA VAL A 117 -2.16 -0.49 10.53
C VAL A 117 -2.40 -0.38 9.01
N GLU A 118 -3.42 0.36 8.57
CA GLU A 118 -3.67 0.62 7.15
C GLU A 118 -2.54 1.43 6.49
N GLN A 119 -1.90 2.33 7.23
CA GLN A 119 -0.73 3.07 6.76
C GLN A 119 0.50 2.15 6.71
N ALA A 120 0.69 1.31 7.73
CA ALA A 120 1.75 0.31 7.72
C ALA A 120 1.60 -0.69 6.57
N PHE A 121 0.35 -0.99 6.16
CA PHE A 121 0.10 -1.82 4.97
C PHE A 121 0.63 -1.17 3.70
N GLU A 122 0.52 0.14 3.53
CA GLU A 122 1.10 0.84 2.37
C GLU A 122 2.62 0.65 2.29
N LEU A 123 3.34 0.77 3.42
CA LEU A 123 4.77 0.50 3.48
C LEU A 123 5.10 -0.96 3.15
N ALA A 124 4.37 -1.91 3.76
CA ALA A 124 4.59 -3.32 3.54
C ALA A 124 4.30 -3.73 2.09
N ASP A 125 3.21 -3.25 1.53
CA ASP A 125 2.74 -3.58 0.18
C ASP A 125 3.73 -3.12 -0.90
N ALA A 126 4.27 -1.91 -0.77
CA ALA A 126 5.25 -1.35 -1.69
C ALA A 126 6.55 -2.16 -1.80
N THR A 127 6.88 -2.98 -0.82
CA THR A 127 8.10 -3.81 -0.86
C THR A 127 8.05 -4.89 -1.94
N ALA A 128 6.85 -5.22 -2.42
CA ALA A 128 6.67 -6.10 -3.57
C ALA A 128 7.40 -5.58 -4.82
N GLU A 129 7.42 -4.26 -5.01
CA GLU A 129 8.06 -3.62 -6.17
C GLU A 129 9.60 -3.60 -6.06
N ARG A 130 10.13 -3.90 -4.90
CA ARG A 130 11.58 -4.03 -4.64
C ARG A 130 12.06 -5.47 -4.73
N SER A 131 11.22 -6.41 -5.18
CA SER A 131 11.51 -7.85 -5.21
C SER A 131 11.85 -8.42 -3.83
N ALA A 132 11.36 -7.83 -2.76
CA ALA A 132 11.54 -8.35 -1.42
C ALA A 132 10.73 -9.65 -1.23
N ASN A 133 11.27 -10.59 -0.46
CA ASN A 133 10.57 -11.85 -0.12
C ASN A 133 9.45 -11.64 0.91
N GLY A 134 9.60 -10.63 1.77
CA GLY A 134 8.63 -10.32 2.80
C GLY A 134 8.85 -8.92 3.37
N CYS A 135 7.94 -8.50 4.23
CA CYS A 135 8.09 -7.26 4.99
C CYS A 135 7.40 -7.40 6.33
N THR A 136 7.97 -6.80 7.35
CA THR A 136 7.32 -6.55 8.64
C THR A 136 7.52 -5.10 9.05
N VAL A 137 6.55 -4.53 9.76
CA VAL A 137 6.59 -3.13 10.23
C VAL A 137 6.41 -3.14 11.75
N GLN A 138 7.41 -2.60 12.45
CA GLN A 138 7.34 -2.49 13.90
C GLN A 138 6.36 -1.39 14.30
N LEU A 139 5.21 -1.79 14.84
CA LEU A 139 4.20 -0.91 15.38
C LEU A 139 4.13 -1.00 16.90
N ASN A 140 3.62 0.05 17.52
CA ASN A 140 3.24 0.03 18.94
C ASN A 140 1.96 -0.78 19.15
N LYS A 141 1.68 -1.16 20.40
CA LYS A 141 0.50 -1.98 20.74
C LYS A 141 -0.81 -1.23 20.50
N GLU A 142 -0.83 0.07 20.69
CA GLU A 142 -2.01 0.91 20.64
C GLU A 142 -2.66 0.96 19.24
N PRO A 143 -1.93 1.25 18.14
CA PRO A 143 -2.47 1.16 16.78
C PRO A 143 -3.00 -0.24 16.43
N ILE A 144 -2.33 -1.29 16.87
CA ILE A 144 -2.74 -2.67 16.63
C ILE A 144 -4.04 -2.99 17.41
N ALA A 145 -4.11 -2.58 18.68
CA ALA A 145 -5.31 -2.79 19.50
C ALA A 145 -6.53 -2.06 18.92
N GLU A 146 -6.35 -0.82 18.47
CA GLU A 146 -7.40 -0.05 17.78
C GLU A 146 -7.88 -0.79 16.51
N TYR A 147 -6.95 -1.27 15.70
CA TYR A 147 -7.25 -2.01 14.48
C TYR A 147 -8.00 -3.31 14.74
N LEU A 148 -7.55 -4.12 15.71
CA LEU A 148 -8.23 -5.36 16.07
C LEU A 148 -9.63 -5.10 16.62
N THR A 149 -9.82 -4.04 17.41
CA THR A 149 -11.13 -3.64 17.94
C THR A 149 -12.10 -3.29 16.81
N SER A 150 -11.63 -2.53 15.83
CA SER A 150 -12.38 -2.21 14.59
C SER A 150 -12.73 -3.48 13.81
N ASN A 151 -11.76 -4.39 13.65
CA ASN A 151 -11.98 -5.64 12.93
C ASN A 151 -12.98 -6.56 13.62
N ILE A 152 -12.97 -6.65 14.95
CA ILE A 152 -13.98 -7.41 15.71
C ILE A 152 -15.38 -6.90 15.38
N THR A 153 -15.58 -5.59 15.35
CA THR A 153 -16.87 -4.96 15.00
C THR A 153 -17.27 -5.29 13.56
N LEU A 154 -16.35 -5.15 12.61
CA LEU A 154 -16.59 -5.49 11.21
C LEU A 154 -16.97 -6.97 11.04
N LEU A 155 -16.19 -7.87 11.62
CA LEU A 155 -16.42 -9.32 11.53
C LEU A 155 -17.77 -9.73 12.18
N GLY A 156 -18.16 -9.07 13.25
CA GLY A 156 -19.50 -9.22 13.85
C GLY A 156 -20.60 -8.82 12.86
N SER A 157 -20.47 -7.66 12.24
CA SER A 157 -21.42 -7.19 11.21
C SER A 157 -21.50 -8.13 10.00
N MET A 158 -20.41 -8.78 9.62
CA MET A 158 -20.40 -9.79 8.56
C MET A 158 -21.20 -11.02 8.93
N ILE A 159 -21.12 -11.49 10.18
CA ILE A 159 -21.93 -12.60 10.70
C ILE A 159 -23.42 -12.23 10.64
N ASP A 160 -23.78 -11.05 11.10
CA ASP A 160 -25.15 -10.54 11.12
C ASP A 160 -25.71 -10.38 9.69
N ALA A 161 -24.87 -9.94 8.75
CA ALA A 161 -25.22 -9.83 7.34
C ALA A 161 -25.30 -11.18 6.59
N GLY A 162 -25.07 -12.29 7.28
CA GLY A 162 -25.25 -13.63 6.71
C GLY A 162 -24.07 -14.07 5.81
N TYR A 163 -22.85 -13.57 6.04
CA TYR A 163 -21.66 -14.11 5.34
C TYR A 163 -21.49 -15.60 5.63
N ASP A 164 -20.97 -16.31 4.63
CA ASP A 164 -20.66 -17.72 4.77
C ASP A 164 -19.54 -17.94 5.79
N ASP A 165 -19.42 -19.18 6.28
CA ASP A 165 -18.42 -19.60 7.27
C ASP A 165 -18.39 -18.77 8.56
N LYS A 166 -19.58 -18.53 9.13
CA LYS A 166 -19.74 -17.85 10.42
C LYS A 166 -18.87 -18.43 11.53
N LYS A 167 -18.59 -19.73 11.49
CA LYS A 167 -17.79 -20.42 12.51
C LYS A 167 -16.33 -19.92 12.49
N THR A 168 -15.71 -19.81 11.33
CA THR A 168 -14.34 -19.28 11.18
C THR A 168 -14.27 -17.81 11.54
N ILE A 169 -15.25 -17.00 11.11
CA ILE A 169 -15.33 -15.58 11.48
C ILE A 169 -15.45 -15.41 13.00
N ALA A 170 -16.35 -16.16 13.65
CA ALA A 170 -16.53 -16.11 15.10
C ALA A 170 -15.26 -16.54 15.86
N LYS A 171 -14.58 -17.60 15.37
CA LYS A 171 -13.29 -18.01 15.95
C LYS A 171 -12.26 -16.88 15.84
N ARG A 172 -12.16 -16.21 14.69
CA ARG A 172 -11.23 -15.10 14.49
C ARG A 172 -11.51 -13.94 15.45
N ILE A 173 -12.78 -13.60 15.68
CA ILE A 173 -13.19 -12.62 16.69
C ILE A 173 -12.70 -13.02 18.09
N GLN A 174 -12.84 -14.27 18.46
CA GLN A 174 -12.39 -14.76 19.77
C GLN A 174 -10.85 -14.69 19.89
N ASP A 175 -10.12 -15.07 18.85
CA ASP A 175 -8.67 -15.01 18.82
C ASP A 175 -8.17 -13.55 18.97
N MET A 176 -8.82 -12.58 18.30
CA MET A 176 -8.52 -11.16 18.44
C MET A 176 -8.79 -10.64 19.85
N LYS A 177 -9.94 -11.00 20.45
CA LYS A 177 -10.27 -10.66 21.84
C LYS A 177 -9.23 -11.21 22.82
N LYS A 178 -8.84 -12.48 22.64
CA LYS A 178 -7.81 -13.11 23.47
C LYS A 178 -6.47 -12.37 23.39
N TRP A 179 -6.08 -11.89 22.20
CA TRP A 179 -4.86 -11.11 22.05
C TRP A 179 -4.99 -9.75 22.76
N LEU A 180 -6.15 -9.08 22.67
CA LEU A 180 -6.41 -7.81 23.34
C LEU A 180 -6.40 -7.91 24.87
N ASP A 181 -6.74 -9.08 25.43
CA ASP A 181 -6.69 -9.30 26.88
C ASP A 181 -5.25 -9.30 27.43
N ASN A 182 -4.25 -9.69 26.61
CA ASN A 182 -2.84 -9.67 26.96
C ASN A 182 -1.99 -9.36 25.70
N PRO A 183 -1.90 -8.08 25.29
CA PRO A 183 -1.20 -7.71 24.08
C PRO A 183 0.31 -7.91 24.21
N GLU A 184 0.86 -8.81 23.41
CA GLU A 184 2.29 -9.03 23.26
C GLU A 184 2.68 -8.97 21.79
N LEU A 185 3.83 -8.43 21.50
CA LEU A 185 4.42 -8.33 20.16
C LEU A 185 5.82 -8.90 20.18
N LEU A 186 6.17 -9.67 19.17
CA LEU A 186 7.52 -10.11 18.93
C LEU A 186 8.44 -8.90 18.71
N LYS A 187 9.68 -9.05 19.06
CA LYS A 187 10.75 -8.06 18.85
C LYS A 187 11.96 -8.77 18.28
N ALA A 188 12.74 -8.03 17.51
CA ALA A 188 14.03 -8.52 17.06
C ALA A 188 14.93 -8.87 18.26
N ASP A 189 15.69 -9.94 18.14
CA ASP A 189 16.69 -10.32 19.13
C ASP A 189 17.79 -9.25 19.22
N LYS A 190 18.42 -9.13 20.38
CA LYS A 190 19.43 -8.08 20.64
C LYS A 190 20.69 -8.23 19.79
N ASP A 191 20.96 -9.44 19.36
CA ASP A 191 22.13 -9.85 18.57
C ASP A 191 21.77 -10.25 17.13
N CYS A 192 20.58 -9.83 16.66
CA CYS A 192 20.17 -10.07 15.29
C CYS A 192 21.11 -9.37 14.29
N GLU A 193 21.46 -10.07 13.23
CA GLU A 193 22.29 -9.57 12.15
C GLU A 193 21.44 -9.20 10.93
N TYR A 194 21.76 -8.07 10.32
CA TYR A 194 21.12 -7.58 9.10
C TYR A 194 22.12 -7.59 7.95
N ALA A 195 21.66 -7.96 6.76
CA ALA A 195 22.47 -7.86 5.54
C ALA A 195 22.82 -6.40 5.20
N GLU A 196 21.96 -5.46 5.57
CA GLU A 196 22.17 -4.01 5.45
C GLU A 196 21.26 -3.25 6.42
N VAL A 197 21.70 -2.07 6.83
CA VAL A 197 20.90 -1.12 7.63
C VAL A 197 20.80 0.21 6.90
N ILE A 198 19.58 0.57 6.52
CA ILE A 198 19.27 1.82 5.82
C ILE A 198 18.59 2.78 6.79
N GLU A 199 19.31 3.78 7.24
CA GLU A 199 18.73 4.86 8.07
C GLU A 199 18.20 5.97 7.17
N ILE A 200 16.97 6.42 7.44
CA ILE A 200 16.25 7.49 6.75
C ILE A 200 15.89 8.56 7.76
N ASN A 201 16.45 9.75 7.58
CA ASN A 201 16.15 10.90 8.42
C ASN A 201 14.95 11.67 7.86
N LEU A 202 13.80 11.60 8.53
CA LEU A 202 12.58 12.30 8.14
C LEU A 202 12.73 13.83 8.14
N ASP A 203 13.62 14.36 8.98
CA ASP A 203 13.90 15.79 9.03
C ASP A 203 14.57 16.32 7.75
N GLU A 204 15.11 15.44 6.91
CA GLU A 204 15.76 15.77 5.63
C GLU A 204 14.80 15.68 4.44
N ILE A 205 13.65 15.02 4.59
CA ILE A 205 12.64 14.92 3.54
C ILE A 205 11.77 16.19 3.57
N LYS A 206 12.03 17.13 2.66
CA LYS A 206 11.41 18.47 2.66
C LYS A 206 10.36 18.67 1.57
N GLU A 207 10.27 17.76 0.62
CA GLU A 207 9.31 17.79 -0.49
C GLU A 207 8.89 16.37 -0.89
N PRO A 208 7.74 16.20 -1.55
CA PRO A 208 7.28 14.90 -2.00
C PRO A 208 8.28 14.18 -2.90
N ILE A 209 8.29 12.85 -2.81
CA ILE A 209 9.12 11.95 -3.62
C ILE A 209 8.19 11.09 -4.47
N LEU A 210 8.35 11.14 -5.78
CA LEU A 210 7.54 10.40 -6.74
C LEU A 210 8.37 9.31 -7.43
N ALA A 211 7.74 8.19 -7.80
CA ALA A 211 8.32 7.29 -8.77
C ALA A 211 8.01 7.79 -10.19
N CYS A 212 9.05 7.89 -11.02
CA CYS A 212 8.96 8.35 -12.40
C CYS A 212 8.48 7.23 -13.34
N PRO A 213 8.04 7.57 -14.56
CA PRO A 213 7.49 6.58 -15.49
C PRO A 213 8.38 5.38 -15.76
N ASN A 214 7.73 4.22 -15.90
CA ASN A 214 8.28 2.94 -16.33
C ASN A 214 9.15 2.17 -15.32
N ASP A 215 9.46 2.73 -14.15
CA ASP A 215 10.17 2.00 -13.09
C ASP A 215 9.76 2.54 -11.70
N PRO A 216 9.22 1.72 -10.79
CA PRO A 216 8.86 2.16 -9.44
C PRO A 216 10.09 2.45 -8.55
N ASP A 217 11.30 2.11 -8.99
CA ASP A 217 12.55 2.44 -8.32
C ASP A 217 13.18 3.76 -8.84
N ASP A 218 12.75 4.30 -10.01
CA ASP A 218 13.21 5.62 -10.48
C ASP A 218 12.49 6.73 -9.71
N VAL A 219 12.91 6.94 -8.49
CA VAL A 219 12.30 7.92 -7.59
C VAL A 219 13.03 9.25 -7.62
N ARG A 220 12.25 10.35 -7.65
CA ARG A 220 12.77 11.72 -7.73
C ARG A 220 11.96 12.66 -6.86
N LEU A 221 12.59 13.78 -6.48
CA LEU A 221 11.93 14.86 -5.78
C LEU A 221 10.92 15.56 -6.69
N LEU A 222 9.80 16.00 -6.16
CA LEU A 222 8.73 16.67 -6.90
C LEU A 222 9.26 17.86 -7.70
N SER A 223 10.15 18.68 -7.13
CA SER A 223 10.73 19.85 -7.78
C SER A 223 11.45 19.52 -9.09
N SER A 224 12.00 18.31 -9.24
CA SER A 224 12.72 17.89 -10.45
C SER A 224 11.80 17.46 -11.60
N VAL A 225 10.54 17.14 -11.31
CA VAL A 225 9.54 16.71 -12.30
C VAL A 225 8.32 17.65 -12.38
N ALA A 226 8.27 18.67 -11.54
CA ALA A 226 7.24 19.69 -11.59
C ALA A 226 7.22 20.37 -12.96
N LYS A 227 6.01 20.72 -13.44
CA LYS A 227 5.74 21.28 -14.79
C LYS A 227 5.60 20.22 -15.90
N THR A 228 5.61 18.94 -15.59
CA THR A 228 5.12 17.93 -16.52
C THR A 228 3.61 18.11 -16.66
N SER A 229 3.09 18.27 -17.86
CA SER A 229 1.66 18.30 -18.12
C SER A 229 1.06 16.94 -17.81
N ILE A 230 -0.06 16.92 -17.12
CA ILE A 230 -0.77 15.71 -16.71
C ILE A 230 -2.13 15.63 -17.42
N ASP A 231 -2.34 14.54 -18.15
CA ASP A 231 -3.58 14.30 -18.89
C ASP A 231 -4.62 13.61 -18.00
N GLU A 232 -4.19 12.62 -17.22
CA GLU A 232 -5.09 11.81 -16.38
C GLU A 232 -4.54 11.61 -14.97
N VAL A 233 -5.46 11.42 -14.03
CA VAL A 233 -5.14 11.12 -12.63
C VAL A 233 -5.92 9.91 -12.17
N PHE A 234 -5.26 8.98 -11.49
CA PHE A 234 -5.86 7.79 -10.91
C PHE A 234 -5.69 7.74 -9.39
N ILE A 235 -6.81 7.73 -8.67
CA ILE A 235 -6.85 7.54 -7.20
C ILE A 235 -7.51 6.20 -6.90
N GLY A 236 -6.71 5.23 -6.52
CA GLY A 236 -7.14 3.85 -6.24
C GLY A 236 -5.94 2.91 -6.11
N SER A 237 -6.15 1.72 -5.68
CA SER A 237 -5.25 0.55 -5.55
C SER A 237 -5.30 -0.08 -4.16
N CYS A 238 -4.61 -1.22 -3.95
CA CYS A 238 -4.46 -1.83 -2.63
C CYS A 238 -3.73 -0.94 -1.61
N MET A 239 -2.84 -0.06 -2.08
CA MET A 239 -2.13 0.91 -1.23
C MET A 239 -2.94 2.16 -0.89
N THR A 240 -4.12 2.35 -1.50
CA THR A 240 -4.92 3.56 -1.33
C THR A 240 -6.05 3.31 -0.34
N ASN A 241 -5.78 3.56 0.95
CA ASN A 241 -6.78 3.41 2.01
C ASN A 241 -7.78 4.57 2.03
N ILE A 242 -8.84 4.44 2.84
CA ILE A 242 -9.94 5.41 2.95
C ILE A 242 -9.45 6.84 3.30
N GLY A 243 -8.36 6.96 4.05
CA GLY A 243 -7.77 8.25 4.41
C GLY A 243 -7.28 9.05 3.21
N HIS A 244 -6.72 8.38 2.20
CA HIS A 244 -6.28 9.01 0.96
C HIS A 244 -7.43 9.63 0.16
N PHE A 245 -8.59 8.95 0.09
CA PHE A 245 -9.78 9.50 -0.57
C PHE A 245 -10.31 10.72 0.18
N ARG A 246 -10.32 10.70 1.52
CA ARG A 246 -10.71 11.86 2.33
C ARG A 246 -9.78 13.06 2.10
N ALA A 247 -8.47 12.83 2.06
CA ALA A 247 -7.48 13.86 1.80
C ALA A 247 -7.63 14.46 0.39
N ALA A 248 -7.75 13.61 -0.63
CA ALA A 248 -7.96 14.04 -2.01
C ALA A 248 -9.26 14.83 -2.18
N ALA A 249 -10.38 14.36 -1.63
CA ALA A 249 -11.66 15.05 -1.68
C ALA A 249 -11.59 16.42 -0.99
N GLN A 250 -10.90 16.54 0.15
CA GLN A 250 -10.71 17.81 0.84
C GLN A 250 -9.97 18.85 -0.03
N LEU A 251 -8.98 18.42 -0.82
CA LEU A 251 -8.22 19.27 -1.73
C LEU A 251 -9.03 19.68 -2.98
N LEU A 252 -10.01 18.86 -3.36
CA LEU A 252 -10.85 19.05 -4.54
C LEU A 252 -12.22 19.66 -4.24
N LYS A 253 -12.59 19.84 -2.96
CA LYS A 253 -13.97 20.21 -2.54
C LYS A 253 -14.52 21.46 -3.20
N ASP A 254 -13.67 22.46 -3.47
CA ASP A 254 -14.07 23.77 -4.01
C ASP A 254 -14.06 23.79 -5.56
N LYS A 255 -13.81 22.65 -6.20
CA LYS A 255 -13.78 22.53 -7.66
C LYS A 255 -15.11 22.02 -8.20
N THR A 256 -15.49 22.55 -9.35
CA THR A 256 -16.63 22.10 -10.16
C THR A 256 -16.19 21.47 -11.48
N GLU A 257 -14.94 21.68 -11.86
CA GLU A 257 -14.33 21.19 -13.08
C GLU A 257 -12.82 20.96 -12.85
N LEU A 258 -12.25 19.99 -13.55
CA LEU A 258 -10.83 19.65 -13.51
C LEU A 258 -10.18 19.85 -14.89
N ASN A 259 -8.88 20.08 -14.89
CA ASN A 259 -8.10 20.20 -16.12
C ASN A 259 -7.65 18.82 -16.68
N THR A 260 -7.87 17.75 -15.92
CA THR A 260 -7.47 16.38 -16.27
C THR A 260 -8.64 15.43 -16.15
N VAL A 261 -8.53 14.26 -16.75
CA VAL A 261 -9.46 13.15 -16.50
C VAL A 261 -9.13 12.54 -15.15
N LEU A 262 -10.09 12.48 -14.24
CA LEU A 262 -9.93 11.87 -12.92
C LEU A 262 -10.61 10.51 -12.87
N TRP A 263 -9.88 9.48 -12.43
CA TRP A 263 -10.40 8.15 -12.13
C TRP A 263 -10.38 7.92 -10.62
N VAL A 264 -11.48 7.42 -10.07
CA VAL A 264 -11.62 7.14 -8.63
C VAL A 264 -12.11 5.71 -8.43
N VAL A 265 -11.31 4.89 -7.75
CA VAL A 265 -11.61 3.48 -7.53
C VAL A 265 -11.32 3.10 -6.07
N PRO A 266 -12.33 3.09 -5.20
CA PRO A 266 -12.14 2.62 -3.82
C PRO A 266 -11.65 1.17 -3.78
N PRO A 267 -10.79 0.79 -2.82
CA PRO A 267 -10.28 -0.57 -2.74
C PRO A 267 -11.37 -1.60 -2.42
N THR A 268 -12.38 -1.23 -1.65
CA THR A 268 -13.49 -2.12 -1.29
C THR A 268 -14.84 -1.40 -1.31
N ARG A 269 -15.91 -2.18 -1.42
CA ARG A 269 -17.28 -1.67 -1.21
C ARG A 269 -17.51 -1.13 0.19
N MET A 270 -16.76 -1.61 1.16
CA MET A 270 -16.82 -1.09 2.53
C MET A 270 -16.31 0.35 2.56
N ASP A 271 -15.16 0.61 1.93
CA ASP A 271 -14.60 1.95 1.83
C ASP A 271 -15.53 2.89 1.03
N GLU A 272 -16.04 2.44 -0.11
CA GLU A 272 -17.02 3.21 -0.90
C GLU A 272 -18.25 3.57 -0.06
N LYS A 273 -18.85 2.59 0.63
CA LYS A 273 -20.03 2.80 1.46
C LYS A 273 -19.77 3.83 2.57
N GLN A 274 -18.59 3.75 3.20
CA GLN A 274 -18.19 4.68 4.26
C GLN A 274 -17.98 6.09 3.69
N LEU A 275 -17.27 6.23 2.57
CA LEU A 275 -17.04 7.52 1.90
C LEU A 275 -18.35 8.19 1.45
N ARG A 276 -19.33 7.39 0.99
CA ARG A 276 -20.67 7.89 0.67
C ARG A 276 -21.42 8.35 1.92
N ALA A 277 -21.39 7.59 2.99
CA ALA A 277 -22.03 7.96 4.26
C ALA A 277 -21.45 9.25 4.86
N GLU A 278 -20.20 9.58 4.58
CA GLU A 278 -19.50 10.79 4.99
C GLU A 278 -19.69 11.97 4.04
N GLY A 279 -20.36 11.78 2.88
CA GLY A 279 -20.48 12.81 1.85
C GLY A 279 -19.18 13.09 1.06
N VAL A 280 -18.14 12.30 1.30
CA VAL A 280 -16.83 12.46 0.63
C VAL A 280 -16.90 12.06 -0.84
N TYR A 281 -17.63 10.99 -1.14
CA TYR A 281 -17.73 10.44 -2.49
C TYR A 281 -18.46 11.36 -3.47
N GLU A 282 -19.39 12.17 -2.99
CA GLU A 282 -20.11 13.18 -3.77
C GLU A 282 -19.16 14.22 -4.41
N THR A 283 -18.03 14.52 -3.74
CA THR A 283 -17.01 15.40 -4.32
C THR A 283 -16.44 14.81 -5.61
N PHE A 284 -16.18 13.52 -5.62
CA PHE A 284 -15.64 12.83 -6.81
C PHE A 284 -16.71 12.70 -7.91
N GLU A 285 -17.92 12.28 -7.57
CA GLU A 285 -19.04 12.15 -8.53
C GLU A 285 -19.40 13.48 -9.24
N ARG A 286 -19.18 14.59 -8.57
CA ARG A 286 -19.36 15.92 -9.18
C ARG A 286 -18.27 16.25 -10.20
N LEU A 287 -17.07 15.69 -10.05
CA LEU A 287 -15.87 16.04 -10.81
C LEU A 287 -15.55 15.08 -11.94
N THR A 288 -16.11 13.87 -11.89
CA THR A 288 -15.84 12.84 -12.90
C THR A 288 -16.96 11.81 -13.01
N ASP A 289 -17.18 11.33 -14.23
CA ASP A 289 -18.02 10.16 -14.51
C ASP A 289 -17.24 8.83 -14.38
N ARG A 290 -15.94 8.90 -14.07
CA ARG A 290 -15.03 7.76 -14.00
C ARG A 290 -14.85 7.25 -12.56
N THR A 291 -15.97 7.03 -11.86
CA THR A 291 -16.00 6.31 -10.59
C THR A 291 -16.28 4.84 -10.88
N GLU A 292 -15.29 4.00 -10.64
CA GLU A 292 -15.32 2.60 -11.02
C GLU A 292 -15.72 1.68 -9.86
N VAL A 293 -16.17 0.48 -10.18
CA VAL A 293 -16.47 -0.57 -9.21
C VAL A 293 -15.24 -0.83 -8.33
N PRO A 294 -15.40 -0.91 -7.01
CA PRO A 294 -14.28 -1.17 -6.10
C PRO A 294 -13.44 -2.38 -6.51
N GLY A 295 -12.13 -2.19 -6.58
CA GLY A 295 -11.19 -3.22 -7.02
C GLY A 295 -9.88 -2.69 -7.58
N CYS A 296 -9.17 -3.55 -8.31
CA CYS A 296 -7.87 -3.22 -8.90
C CYS A 296 -7.93 -2.55 -10.28
N SER A 297 -9.10 -2.40 -10.87
CA SER A 297 -9.41 -1.70 -12.12
C SER A 297 -8.20 -1.23 -12.96
N LEU A 298 -7.95 0.07 -13.02
CA LEU A 298 -6.82 0.66 -13.74
C LEU A 298 -5.45 0.17 -13.27
N CYS A 299 -5.24 -0.05 -11.98
CA CYS A 299 -3.96 -0.51 -11.45
C CYS A 299 -3.46 -1.80 -12.14
N MET A 300 -4.39 -2.64 -12.64
CA MET A 300 -4.09 -3.84 -13.42
C MET A 300 -4.25 -3.65 -14.94
N GLY A 301 -4.89 -2.57 -15.38
CA GLY A 301 -5.22 -2.32 -16.78
C GLY A 301 -6.19 -3.33 -17.38
N ASN A 302 -7.04 -3.96 -16.56
CA ASN A 302 -7.92 -5.05 -16.97
C ASN A 302 -9.34 -4.61 -17.26
N GLN A 303 -9.88 -3.67 -16.48
CA GLN A 303 -11.27 -3.21 -16.57
C GLN A 303 -11.38 -1.87 -17.27
N ALA A 304 -10.37 -1.04 -17.12
CA ALA A 304 -10.25 0.25 -17.77
C ALA A 304 -8.78 0.56 -18.07
N ARG A 305 -8.54 1.46 -19.00
CA ARG A 305 -7.21 1.92 -19.39
C ARG A 305 -7.25 3.41 -19.62
N VAL A 306 -6.14 4.09 -19.31
CA VAL A 306 -5.91 5.48 -19.68
C VAL A 306 -5.68 5.60 -21.19
N GLU A 307 -5.81 6.80 -21.74
CA GLU A 307 -5.55 7.07 -23.16
C GLU A 307 -4.12 6.71 -23.55
N GLU A 308 -3.93 6.33 -24.81
CA GLU A 308 -2.61 6.01 -25.35
C GLU A 308 -1.67 7.21 -25.26
N GLY A 309 -0.49 6.99 -24.70
CA GLY A 309 0.54 8.03 -24.54
C GLY A 309 0.29 9.02 -23.40
N ALA A 310 -0.81 8.88 -22.64
CA ALA A 310 -1.15 9.81 -21.56
C ALA A 310 -0.07 9.90 -20.48
N SER A 311 0.14 11.11 -19.97
CA SER A 311 0.92 11.38 -18.75
C SER A 311 -0.02 11.30 -17.54
N VAL A 312 0.26 10.39 -16.62
CA VAL A 312 -0.66 10.02 -15.55
C VAL A 312 0.00 10.19 -14.19
N VAL A 313 -0.70 10.79 -13.23
CA VAL A 313 -0.34 10.68 -11.81
C VAL A 313 -1.24 9.67 -11.13
N SER A 314 -0.66 8.69 -10.46
CA SER A 314 -1.38 7.55 -9.92
C SER A 314 -1.01 7.23 -8.48
N THR A 315 -1.99 6.84 -7.67
CA THR A 315 -1.77 6.25 -6.35
C THR A 315 -1.60 4.72 -6.40
N SER A 316 -1.47 4.14 -7.59
CA SER A 316 -1.25 2.70 -7.76
C SER A 316 0.12 2.25 -7.25
N THR A 317 0.34 0.93 -7.27
CA THR A 317 1.58 0.31 -6.79
C THR A 317 2.65 0.26 -7.87
N ARG A 318 2.25 0.19 -9.14
CA ARG A 318 3.12 -0.13 -10.29
C ARG A 318 2.93 0.83 -11.45
N ASN A 319 4.03 1.15 -12.10
CA ASN A 319 4.09 2.01 -13.28
C ASN A 319 4.95 1.42 -14.41
N PHE A 320 5.04 0.10 -14.48
CA PHE A 320 5.75 -0.55 -15.59
C PHE A 320 5.16 -0.17 -16.95
N PRO A 321 5.95 -0.22 -18.03
CA PRO A 321 5.49 0.14 -19.36
C PRO A 321 4.15 -0.51 -19.73
N ASN A 322 3.24 0.26 -20.30
CA ASN A 322 1.90 -0.18 -20.74
C ASN A 322 0.97 -0.72 -19.63
N ARG A 323 1.29 -0.49 -18.36
CA ARG A 323 0.52 -1.04 -17.22
C ARG A 323 -0.88 -0.45 -17.13
N LEU A 324 -1.02 0.87 -17.16
CA LEU A 324 -2.30 1.57 -17.06
C LEU A 324 -2.93 1.87 -18.42
N GLY A 325 -2.12 1.97 -19.47
CA GLY A 325 -2.51 2.24 -20.85
C GLY A 325 -1.31 2.11 -21.78
N ASP A 326 -1.56 1.97 -23.08
CA ASP A 326 -0.50 1.79 -24.06
C ASP A 326 0.35 3.07 -24.17
N ASN A 327 1.66 2.93 -24.12
CA ASN A 327 2.64 4.02 -24.16
C ASN A 327 2.45 5.11 -23.10
N SER A 328 1.63 4.86 -22.05
CA SER A 328 1.38 5.84 -20.99
C SER A 328 2.60 6.05 -20.09
N ASN A 329 2.78 7.29 -19.62
CA ASN A 329 3.84 7.72 -18.72
C ASN A 329 3.26 7.91 -17.32
N VAL A 330 3.44 6.94 -16.43
CA VAL A 330 2.78 6.90 -15.13
C VAL A 330 3.73 7.27 -14.01
N PHE A 331 3.45 8.37 -13.31
CA PHE A 331 4.09 8.75 -12.05
C PHE A 331 3.33 8.12 -10.88
N LEU A 332 4.05 7.56 -9.91
CA LEU A 332 3.45 7.09 -8.65
C LEU A 332 3.66 8.14 -7.57
N ALA A 333 2.56 8.61 -6.99
CA ALA A 333 2.58 9.69 -6.02
C ALA A 333 1.54 9.49 -4.91
N SER A 334 1.55 10.38 -3.91
CA SER A 334 0.51 10.45 -2.89
C SER A 334 -0.84 10.88 -3.46
N ALA A 335 -1.91 10.63 -2.74
CA ALA A 335 -3.25 11.08 -3.12
C ALA A 335 -3.35 12.62 -3.13
N GLU A 336 -2.58 13.28 -2.28
CA GLU A 336 -2.50 14.74 -2.22
C GLU A 336 -1.83 15.31 -3.48
N VAL A 337 -0.70 14.75 -3.89
CA VAL A 337 -0.04 15.14 -5.15
C VAL A 337 -0.97 14.84 -6.33
N ALA A 338 -1.60 13.67 -6.36
CA ALA A 338 -2.56 13.29 -7.39
C ALA A 338 -3.73 14.29 -7.48
N ALA A 339 -4.34 14.64 -6.35
CA ALA A 339 -5.45 15.62 -6.31
C ALA A 339 -5.03 17.02 -6.79
N ILE A 340 -3.84 17.47 -6.40
CA ILE A 340 -3.32 18.77 -6.87
C ILE A 340 -2.99 18.71 -8.37
N SER A 341 -2.43 17.60 -8.87
CA SER A 341 -2.22 17.39 -10.31
C SER A 341 -3.52 17.41 -11.08
N ALA A 342 -4.59 16.76 -10.56
CA ALA A 342 -5.92 16.82 -11.17
C ALA A 342 -6.47 18.25 -11.26
N LYS A 343 -6.15 19.08 -10.29
CA LYS A 343 -6.61 20.48 -10.20
C LYS A 343 -5.86 21.42 -11.13
N LEU A 344 -4.60 21.16 -11.43
CA LEU A 344 -3.71 22.08 -12.14
C LEU A 344 -3.48 21.67 -13.61
N GLY A 345 -3.46 20.38 -13.90
CA GLY A 345 -3.16 19.82 -15.23
C GLY A 345 -1.69 19.55 -15.46
#